data_9bdce4eb34f44b8917c186f7cf7f8917
#
_entry.id   9bdce4eb34f44b8917c186f7cf7f8917
#
_cell.length_a   1.000
_cell.length_b   1.000
_cell.length_c   1.000
_cell.angle_alpha   90.00
_cell.angle_beta   90.00
_cell.angle_gamma   90.00
#
_symmetry.space_group_name_H-M   'P 1'
#
loop_
_entity.id
_entity.type
_entity.pdbx_description
1 polymer ?
#
loop_
_entity_poly.entity_id
_entity_poly.type
_entity_poly.pdbx_seq_one_letter_code
_entity_poly.pdbx_strand_id
1 'polypeptide(L)'
;IGCKTAVLGISGGLDSTLALLVTVRTFDLLGLPRSGIIAVTMPCFGTTDRTYKNACLLAKTLGTTLREVDIRESVTRHFTDIGQDMECHDVTYENGQARERTQVLMDIANKENALVIGTGDMSELALGWATYNGDHMSMCPKHW
;
A
#
# COMPACT_ATOMS: atom_id res chain seq x y z
N ILE A 1 12.24 -17.79 2.82
CA ILE A 1 11.36 -17.54 1.65
C ILE A 1 12.22 -17.24 0.42
N GLY A 2 13.40 -16.62 0.59
CA GLY A 2 14.34 -16.37 -0.50
C GLY A 2 14.03 -15.13 -1.37
N CYS A 3 13.00 -14.36 -1.06
CA CYS A 3 12.72 -13.10 -1.75
C CYS A 3 13.79 -12.05 -1.46
N LYS A 4 14.24 -11.34 -2.50
CA LYS A 4 15.19 -10.22 -2.42
C LYS A 4 14.55 -8.88 -2.77
N THR A 5 13.25 -8.86 -2.97
CA THR A 5 12.44 -7.72 -3.36
C THR A 5 11.27 -7.59 -2.39
N ALA A 6 10.90 -6.38 -2.04
CA ALA A 6 9.75 -6.08 -1.19
C ALA A 6 8.82 -5.08 -1.90
N VAL A 7 7.52 -5.23 -1.70
CA VAL A 7 6.49 -4.31 -2.19
C VAL A 7 5.72 -3.76 -1.01
N LEU A 8 5.46 -2.46 -0.96
CA LEU A 8 4.59 -1.85 0.03
C LEU A 8 3.83 -0.65 -0.53
N GLY A 9 2.61 -0.47 -0.06
CA GLY A 9 1.80 0.71 -0.36
C GLY A 9 2.27 1.91 0.47
N ILE A 10 2.43 3.05 -0.16
CA ILE A 10 2.77 4.32 0.51
C ILE A 10 1.67 5.35 0.28
N SER A 11 1.05 5.78 1.37
CA SER A 11 -0.02 6.80 1.37
C SER A 11 0.49 8.21 1.67
N GLY A 12 1.71 8.33 2.19
CA GLY A 12 2.23 9.56 2.78
C GLY A 12 1.80 9.79 4.24
N GLY A 13 1.11 8.81 4.83
CA GLY A 13 0.79 8.76 6.27
C GLY A 13 1.93 8.16 7.10
N LEU A 14 1.77 8.21 8.42
CA LEU A 14 2.81 7.81 9.38
C LEU A 14 3.14 6.32 9.29
N ASP A 15 2.13 5.45 9.23
CA ASP A 15 2.29 4.00 9.26
C ASP A 15 3.03 3.47 8.05
N SER A 16 2.62 3.91 6.85
CA SER A 16 3.32 3.56 5.61
C SER A 16 4.75 4.12 5.57
N THR A 17 4.97 5.30 6.15
CA THR A 17 6.31 5.89 6.30
C THR A 17 7.18 5.03 7.20
N LEU A 18 6.69 4.63 8.37
CA LEU A 18 7.41 3.77 9.31
C LEU A 18 7.72 2.41 8.68
N ALA A 19 6.75 1.78 8.04
CA ALA A 19 6.96 0.51 7.34
C ALA A 19 8.04 0.60 6.26
N LEU A 20 8.07 1.70 5.49
CA LEU A 20 9.10 1.95 4.49
C LEU A 20 10.48 2.14 5.12
N LEU A 21 10.60 2.92 6.20
CA LEU A 21 11.88 3.14 6.90
C LEU A 21 12.44 1.84 7.48
N VAL A 22 11.60 1.02 8.11
CA VAL A 22 11.99 -0.31 8.63
C VAL A 22 12.44 -1.22 7.50
N THR A 23 11.73 -1.24 6.38
CA THR A 23 12.09 -2.03 5.20
C THR A 23 13.43 -1.59 4.62
N VAL A 24 13.67 -0.29 4.48
CA VAL A 24 14.95 0.26 4.02
C VAL A 24 16.10 -0.14 4.97
N ARG A 25 15.89 0.01 6.29
CA ARG A 25 16.89 -0.40 7.27
C ARG A 25 17.19 -1.90 7.20
N THR A 26 16.18 -2.72 6.97
CA THR A 26 16.34 -4.17 6.81
C THR A 26 17.18 -4.49 5.57
N PHE A 27 16.90 -3.84 4.43
CA PHE A 27 17.66 -4.03 3.19
C PHE A 27 19.13 -3.62 3.38
N ASP A 28 19.38 -2.48 4.03
CA ASP A 28 20.74 -2.04 4.35
C ASP A 28 21.51 -3.06 5.21
N LEU A 29 20.86 -3.61 6.25
CA LEU A 29 21.45 -4.63 7.12
C LEU A 29 21.74 -5.95 6.40
N LEU A 30 20.90 -6.32 5.43
CA LEU A 30 21.06 -7.52 4.62
C LEU A 30 22.00 -7.33 3.43
N GLY A 31 22.52 -6.12 3.20
CA GLY A 31 23.33 -5.79 2.03
C GLY A 31 22.57 -5.87 0.70
N LEU A 32 21.24 -5.71 0.75
CA LEU A 32 20.39 -5.71 -0.44
C LEU A 32 20.25 -4.29 -1.02
N PRO A 33 20.17 -4.14 -2.35
CA PRO A 33 19.99 -2.83 -2.95
C PRO A 33 18.62 -2.24 -2.64
N ARG A 34 18.55 -0.97 -2.20
CA ARG A 34 17.28 -0.29 -1.90
C ARG A 34 16.34 -0.19 -3.10
N SER A 35 16.87 -0.27 -4.32
CA SER A 35 16.08 -0.37 -5.56
C SER A 35 15.21 -1.63 -5.63
N GLY A 36 15.51 -2.67 -4.84
CA GLY A 36 14.67 -3.84 -4.66
C GLY A 36 13.42 -3.60 -3.79
N ILE A 37 13.29 -2.40 -3.19
CA ILE A 37 12.09 -1.98 -2.47
C ILE A 37 11.19 -1.23 -3.44
N ILE A 38 10.03 -1.79 -3.76
CA ILE A 38 9.03 -1.20 -4.66
C ILE A 38 7.99 -0.49 -3.79
N ALA A 39 8.10 0.83 -3.71
CA ALA A 39 7.15 1.69 -3.01
C ALA A 39 6.04 2.10 -3.99
N VAL A 40 4.80 1.67 -3.73
CA VAL A 40 3.67 1.88 -4.63
C VAL A 40 2.75 2.94 -4.06
N THR A 41 2.54 4.03 -4.80
CA THR A 41 1.48 5.00 -4.50
C THR A 41 0.29 4.75 -5.40
N MET A 42 -0.91 4.74 -4.81
CA MET A 42 -2.15 4.39 -5.50
C MET A 42 -3.20 5.49 -5.27
N PRO A 43 -3.12 6.60 -6.05
CA PRO A 43 -4.10 7.67 -5.95
C PRO A 43 -5.52 7.15 -6.17
N CYS A 44 -6.44 7.59 -5.30
CA CYS A 44 -7.88 7.34 -5.41
C CYS A 44 -8.64 8.59 -4.94
N PHE A 45 -9.96 8.51 -4.80
CA PHE A 45 -10.85 9.65 -4.59
C PHE A 45 -10.55 10.50 -3.33
N GLY A 46 -10.00 9.89 -2.25
CA GLY A 46 -9.62 10.60 -1.02
C GLY A 46 -8.16 11.07 -0.97
N THR A 47 -7.39 10.89 -2.04
CA THR A 47 -5.95 11.25 -2.02
C THR A 47 -5.76 12.75 -2.17
N THR A 48 -5.06 13.38 -1.22
CA THR A 48 -4.71 14.80 -1.30
C THR A 48 -3.36 15.00 -1.98
N ASP A 49 -3.18 16.14 -2.65
CA ASP A 49 -1.89 16.49 -3.29
C ASP A 49 -0.72 16.49 -2.31
N ARG A 50 -0.96 16.87 -1.06
CA ARG A 50 0.07 16.91 -0.03
C ARG A 50 0.56 15.52 0.33
N THR A 51 -0.34 14.59 0.61
CA THR A 51 0.02 13.22 0.98
C THR A 51 0.69 12.49 -0.17
N TYR A 52 0.18 12.66 -1.38
CA TYR A 52 0.80 12.15 -2.59
C TYR A 52 2.25 12.64 -2.78
N LYS A 53 2.47 13.96 -2.71
CA LYS A 53 3.81 14.56 -2.86
C LYS A 53 4.78 14.06 -1.77
N ASN A 54 4.31 13.92 -0.53
CA ASN A 54 5.11 13.40 0.57
C ASN A 54 5.54 11.95 0.31
N ALA A 55 4.63 11.09 -0.14
CA ALA A 55 4.92 9.70 -0.49
C ALA A 55 6.00 9.61 -1.60
N CYS A 56 5.81 10.36 -2.68
CA CYS A 56 6.76 10.40 -3.79
C CYS A 56 8.15 10.92 -3.38
N LEU A 57 8.19 12.00 -2.59
CA LEU A 57 9.44 12.58 -2.10
C LEU A 57 10.18 11.59 -1.20
N LEU A 58 9.47 10.97 -0.26
CA LEU A 58 10.04 10.00 0.67
C LEU A 58 10.67 8.81 -0.08
N ALA A 59 9.94 8.20 -1.00
CA ALA A 59 10.45 7.06 -1.78
C ALA A 59 11.71 7.41 -2.57
N LYS A 60 11.72 8.57 -3.23
CA LYS A 60 12.87 9.08 -3.99
C LYS A 60 14.07 9.36 -3.07
N THR A 61 13.85 10.02 -1.93
CA THR A 61 14.91 10.38 -0.97
C THR A 61 15.57 9.13 -0.40
N LEU A 62 14.82 8.07 -0.16
CA LEU A 62 15.34 6.81 0.36
C LEU A 62 16.01 5.93 -0.71
N GLY A 63 15.91 6.28 -1.99
CA GLY A 63 16.50 5.52 -3.09
C GLY A 63 15.75 4.23 -3.44
N THR A 64 14.45 4.17 -3.14
CA THR A 64 13.58 3.04 -3.48
C THR A 64 13.00 3.18 -4.88
N THR A 65 12.47 2.10 -5.44
CA THR A 65 11.77 2.14 -6.71
C THR A 65 10.34 2.61 -6.49
N LEU A 66 10.01 3.81 -6.97
CA LEU A 66 8.66 4.35 -6.88
C LEU A 66 7.83 3.86 -8.08
N ARG A 67 6.65 3.29 -7.80
CA ARG A 67 5.60 3.03 -8.79
C ARG A 67 4.34 3.81 -8.43
N GLU A 68 3.70 4.35 -9.45
CA GLU A 68 2.37 4.97 -9.34
C GLU A 68 1.36 4.13 -10.11
N VAL A 69 0.26 3.78 -9.44
CA VAL A 69 -0.87 3.07 -10.04
C VAL A 69 -2.14 3.83 -9.69
N ASP A 70 -2.68 4.57 -10.64
CA ASP A 70 -3.97 5.24 -10.46
C ASP A 70 -5.09 4.18 -10.49
N ILE A 71 -5.76 3.99 -9.36
CA ILE A 71 -6.80 2.97 -9.20
C ILE A 71 -8.23 3.52 -9.40
N ARG A 72 -8.38 4.80 -9.73
CA ARG A 72 -9.72 5.42 -9.85
C ARG A 72 -10.59 4.77 -10.90
N GLU A 73 -10.01 4.43 -12.05
CA GLU A 73 -10.76 3.83 -13.14
C GLU A 73 -11.22 2.40 -12.80
N SER A 74 -10.35 1.56 -12.23
CA SER A 74 -10.68 0.19 -11.83
C SER A 74 -11.74 0.18 -10.71
N VAL A 75 -11.61 1.05 -9.70
CA VAL A 75 -12.61 1.18 -8.63
C VAL A 75 -13.95 1.68 -9.19
N THR A 76 -13.96 2.68 -10.07
CA THR A 76 -15.19 3.17 -10.71
C THR A 76 -15.87 2.06 -11.51
N ARG A 77 -15.11 1.29 -12.27
CA ARG A 77 -15.62 0.15 -13.03
C ARG A 77 -16.22 -0.89 -12.11
N HIS A 78 -15.51 -1.28 -11.05
CA HIS A 78 -15.99 -2.23 -10.06
C HIS A 78 -17.30 -1.77 -9.41
N PHE A 79 -17.39 -0.51 -9.00
CA PHE A 79 -18.60 0.05 -8.38
C PHE A 79 -19.78 0.07 -9.35
N THR A 80 -19.54 0.40 -10.62
CA THR A 80 -20.56 0.32 -11.67
C THR A 80 -21.09 -1.11 -11.82
N ASP A 81 -20.20 -2.11 -11.86
CA ASP A 81 -20.57 -3.51 -12.07
C ASP A 81 -21.40 -4.09 -10.91
N ILE A 82 -21.17 -3.62 -9.67
CA ILE A 82 -21.95 -4.05 -8.48
C ILE A 82 -23.15 -3.14 -8.17
N GLY A 83 -23.36 -2.06 -8.93
CA GLY A 83 -24.44 -1.10 -8.70
C GLY A 83 -24.24 -0.20 -7.48
N GLN A 84 -22.98 0.03 -7.04
CA GLN A 84 -22.67 0.96 -5.97
C GLN A 84 -22.75 2.40 -6.47
N ASP A 85 -23.47 3.24 -5.72
CA ASP A 85 -23.51 4.69 -5.98
C ASP A 85 -22.19 5.35 -5.53
N MET A 86 -21.55 6.08 -6.44
CA MET A 86 -20.30 6.79 -6.17
C MET A 86 -20.42 7.92 -5.14
N GLU A 87 -21.63 8.46 -4.96
CA GLU A 87 -21.92 9.49 -3.95
C GLU A 87 -22.21 8.89 -2.57
N CYS A 88 -22.43 7.58 -2.48
CA CYS A 88 -22.67 6.88 -1.24
C CYS A 88 -21.34 6.40 -0.62
N HIS A 89 -20.79 7.20 0.28
CA HIS A 89 -19.52 6.92 0.96
C HIS A 89 -19.73 6.00 2.18
N ASP A 90 -20.22 4.81 1.92
CA ASP A 90 -20.48 3.77 2.90
C ASP A 90 -19.31 2.79 3.07
N VAL A 91 -19.52 1.71 3.84
CA VAL A 91 -18.53 0.65 4.03
C VAL A 91 -18.11 -0.04 2.72
N THR A 92 -19.01 -0.10 1.73
CA THR A 92 -18.71 -0.67 0.40
C THR A 92 -17.72 0.20 -0.35
N TYR A 93 -17.95 1.53 -0.31
CA TYR A 93 -17.08 2.52 -0.92
C TYR A 93 -15.66 2.46 -0.34
N GLU A 94 -15.52 2.44 0.99
CA GLU A 94 -14.22 2.39 1.65
C GLU A 94 -13.50 1.05 1.41
N ASN A 95 -14.19 -0.07 1.63
CA ASN A 95 -13.60 -1.40 1.47
C ASN A 95 -13.27 -1.74 0.01
N GLY A 96 -14.05 -1.24 -0.96
CA GLY A 96 -13.79 -1.42 -2.39
C GLY A 96 -12.44 -0.83 -2.78
N GLN A 97 -12.17 0.41 -2.37
CA GLN A 97 -10.88 1.06 -2.61
C GLN A 97 -9.73 0.35 -1.90
N ALA A 98 -9.92 -0.07 -0.64
CA ALA A 98 -8.90 -0.75 0.14
C ALA A 98 -8.51 -2.11 -0.48
N ARG A 99 -9.51 -2.88 -0.94
CA ARG A 99 -9.26 -4.18 -1.61
C ARG A 99 -8.56 -4.01 -2.95
N GLU A 100 -8.89 -2.98 -3.73
CA GLU A 100 -8.19 -2.70 -4.98
C GLU A 100 -6.70 -2.41 -4.73
N ARG A 101 -6.37 -1.61 -3.71
CA ARG A 101 -4.97 -1.38 -3.32
C ARG A 101 -4.26 -2.68 -2.96
N THR A 102 -4.91 -3.53 -2.19
CA THR A 102 -4.36 -4.83 -1.78
C THR A 102 -4.13 -5.74 -3.00
N GLN A 103 -5.09 -5.81 -3.91
CA GLN A 103 -4.96 -6.58 -5.15
C GLN A 103 -3.75 -6.11 -5.96
N VAL A 104 -3.63 -4.82 -6.21
CA VAL A 104 -2.50 -4.24 -6.95
C VAL A 104 -1.16 -4.60 -6.30
N LEU A 105 -1.04 -4.49 -4.97
CA LEU A 105 0.21 -4.83 -4.26
C LEU A 105 0.56 -6.30 -4.38
N MET A 106 -0.43 -7.20 -4.21
CA MET A 106 -0.23 -8.64 -4.30
C MET A 106 0.17 -9.07 -5.72
N ASP A 107 -0.45 -8.48 -6.75
CA ASP A 107 -0.15 -8.80 -8.15
C ASP A 107 1.25 -8.27 -8.56
N ILE A 108 1.62 -7.07 -8.10
CA ILE A 108 2.99 -6.57 -8.28
C ILE A 108 3.99 -7.51 -7.59
N ALA A 109 3.70 -7.94 -6.37
CA ALA A 109 4.58 -8.85 -5.64
C ALA A 109 4.74 -10.20 -6.36
N ASN A 110 3.67 -10.75 -6.87
CA ASN A 110 3.71 -11.99 -7.67
C ASN A 110 4.57 -11.82 -8.93
N LYS A 111 4.39 -10.71 -9.64
CA LYS A 111 5.14 -10.41 -10.87
C LYS A 111 6.63 -10.22 -10.61
N GLU A 112 7.00 -9.58 -9.51
CA GLU A 112 8.38 -9.23 -9.16
C GLU A 112 9.06 -10.28 -8.24
N ASN A 113 8.38 -11.39 -7.94
CA ASN A 113 8.84 -12.37 -6.95
C ASN A 113 9.22 -11.71 -5.62
N ALA A 114 8.34 -10.85 -5.13
CA ALA A 114 8.55 -10.00 -3.96
C ALA A 114 7.66 -10.40 -2.79
N LEU A 115 7.95 -9.83 -1.63
CA LEU A 115 7.15 -9.96 -0.42
C LEU A 115 6.36 -8.67 -0.19
N VAL A 116 5.04 -8.76 0.03
CA VAL A 116 4.22 -7.60 0.42
C VAL A 116 4.42 -7.31 1.90
N ILE A 117 4.88 -6.10 2.21
CA ILE A 117 5.05 -5.60 3.57
C ILE A 117 3.78 -4.86 4.00
N GLY A 118 3.21 -5.29 5.12
CA GLY A 118 2.04 -4.65 5.72
C GLY A 118 2.35 -3.31 6.36
N THR A 119 1.40 -2.41 6.31
CA THR A 119 1.47 -1.06 6.91
C THR A 119 0.49 -0.86 8.06
N GLY A 120 -0.41 -1.81 8.31
CA GLY A 120 -1.35 -1.80 9.44
C GLY A 120 -0.64 -1.87 10.78
N ASP A 121 -1.23 -1.37 11.85
CA ASP A 121 -0.70 -1.43 13.20
C ASP A 121 -1.68 -2.10 14.19
N MET A 122 -1.20 -2.36 15.41
CA MET A 122 -2.02 -3.02 16.43
C MET A 122 -3.10 -2.11 17.01
N SER A 123 -2.92 -0.79 16.96
CA SER A 123 -3.93 0.17 17.43
C SER A 123 -5.15 0.16 16.50
N GLU A 124 -4.93 0.09 15.19
CA GLU A 124 -5.99 -0.04 14.20
C GLU A 124 -6.82 -1.31 14.45
N LEU A 125 -6.14 -2.44 14.70
CA LEU A 125 -6.81 -3.71 15.00
C LEU A 125 -7.56 -3.66 16.34
N ALA A 126 -6.97 -3.06 17.37
CA ALA A 126 -7.59 -2.94 18.69
C ALA A 126 -8.83 -2.04 18.69
N LEU A 127 -8.85 -0.99 17.88
CA LEU A 127 -9.95 -0.04 17.73
C LEU A 127 -10.99 -0.48 16.69
N GLY A 128 -10.76 -1.57 15.96
CA GLY A 128 -11.62 -2.00 14.87
C GLY A 128 -11.54 -1.08 13.63
N TRP A 129 -10.48 -0.29 13.50
CA TRP A 129 -10.24 0.63 12.40
C TRP A 129 -9.53 -0.05 11.22
N ALA A 130 -9.94 -1.25 10.91
CA ALA A 130 -9.40 -2.00 9.79
C ALA A 130 -10.49 -2.27 8.76
N THR A 131 -10.15 -2.06 7.49
CA THR A 131 -11.02 -2.43 6.38
C THR A 131 -11.14 -3.96 6.30
N TYR A 132 -12.33 -4.48 6.03
CA TYR A 132 -12.53 -5.92 5.93
C TYR A 132 -11.85 -6.49 4.68
N ASN A 133 -10.84 -7.35 4.90
CA ASN A 133 -9.99 -7.94 3.85
C ASN A 133 -9.44 -6.91 2.85
N GLY A 134 -9.03 -5.76 3.37
CA GLY A 134 -8.44 -4.67 2.60
C GLY A 134 -7.00 -4.38 3.04
N ASP A 135 -6.69 -3.15 3.38
CA ASP A 135 -5.34 -2.63 3.62
C ASP A 135 -4.50 -3.38 4.69
N HIS A 136 -5.13 -4.12 5.60
CA HIS A 136 -4.44 -4.95 6.59
C HIS A 136 -3.91 -6.27 6.02
N MET A 137 -4.32 -6.66 4.81
CA MET A 137 -3.84 -7.88 4.16
C MET A 137 -2.42 -7.69 3.65
N SER A 138 -1.51 -8.54 4.10
CA SER A 138 -0.11 -8.54 3.66
C SER A 138 0.50 -9.92 3.82
N MET A 139 1.65 -10.13 3.19
CA MET A 139 2.42 -11.37 3.31
C MET A 139 3.32 -11.36 4.56
N CYS A 140 3.68 -10.17 5.03
CA CYS A 140 4.48 -9.97 6.23
C CYS A 140 3.91 -8.77 7.01
N PRO A 141 3.01 -9.00 7.98
CA PRO A 141 2.50 -7.93 8.83
C PRO A 141 3.61 -7.43 9.77
N LYS A 142 3.64 -6.13 10.01
CA LYS A 142 4.54 -5.52 11.00
C LYS A 142 3.97 -5.69 12.42
N HIS A 143 3.94 -6.88 12.94
CA HIS A 143 3.61 -7.12 14.35
C HIS A 143 4.89 -7.14 15.17
N TRP A 144 5.29 -5.97 15.64
CA TRP A 144 6.40 -5.77 16.58
C TRP A 144 5.89 -5.38 17.94
#